data_0462d3cf67bcd1ccb4c49c19915b8b91
#
_entry.id   0462d3cf67bcd1ccb4c49c19915b8b91
#
_cell.length_a   1.000
_cell.length_b   1.000
_cell.length_c   1.000
_cell.angle_alpha   90.00
_cell.angle_beta   90.00
_cell.angle_gamma   90.00
#
_symmetry.space_group_name_H-M   'P 1'
#
loop_
_entity.id
_entity.type
_entity.pdbx_description
1 polymer ?
#
loop_
_entity_poly.entity_id
_entity_poly.type
_entity_poly.pdbx_seq_one_letter_code
_entity_poly.pdbx_strand_id
1 'polypeptide(L)'
;TQDTKFFNYAIEFPNDKLFEIFSNFCKKNNMVMPISFFEKKENNFYNSLVVINADGELSELYRKSHIPEGPGYNEKFYFKPGDTGFKVFKTKFGNLGCGICWDQWFPECARSMTLSGADILLYPTAIGSEPQDPLLDSKDHWQNVMKGHAAANQIPVIASNRIGTEKEGSVSVTFYGSSFIANHLGNIEIEMDKKDEGFVSKNFNFSEITKYRQSWGNFRDRRPDLYKKICDF
;
A
#
# COMPACT_ATOMS: atom_id res chain seq x y z
N THR A 1 12.06 -4.92 -16.77
CA THR A 1 13.43 -4.85 -17.26
C THR A 1 14.43 -4.51 -16.16
N GLN A 2 15.67 -4.88 -16.37
CA GLN A 2 16.82 -4.51 -15.52
C GLN A 2 17.72 -3.54 -16.32
N ASP A 3 17.23 -2.32 -16.53
CA ASP A 3 17.94 -1.29 -17.30
C ASP A 3 18.36 -0.15 -16.34
N THR A 4 19.67 0.10 -16.30
CA THR A 4 20.26 1.12 -15.40
C THR A 4 19.81 2.55 -15.68
N LYS A 5 19.27 2.83 -16.88
CA LYS A 5 18.71 4.16 -17.20
C LYS A 5 17.58 4.60 -16.26
N PHE A 6 16.84 3.63 -15.69
CA PHE A 6 15.73 3.93 -14.79
C PHE A 6 16.17 4.51 -13.44
N PHE A 7 17.43 4.33 -13.03
CA PHE A 7 17.96 5.01 -11.85
C PHE A 7 17.96 6.55 -11.99
N ASN A 8 17.92 7.06 -13.23
CA ASN A 8 17.82 8.51 -13.48
C ASN A 8 16.45 9.11 -13.09
N TYR A 9 15.43 8.29 -12.85
CA TYR A 9 14.11 8.74 -12.38
C TYR A 9 14.02 8.81 -10.86
N ALA A 10 15.03 8.35 -10.15
CA ALA A 10 15.04 8.41 -8.69
C ALA A 10 15.23 9.87 -8.20
N ILE A 11 14.46 10.25 -7.20
CA ILE A 11 14.45 11.60 -6.63
C ILE A 11 14.89 11.58 -5.17
N GLU A 12 15.40 12.71 -4.69
CA GLU A 12 15.84 12.89 -3.31
C GLU A 12 14.74 13.54 -2.45
N PHE A 13 14.40 12.86 -1.36
CA PHE A 13 13.46 13.40 -0.39
C PHE A 13 14.17 14.30 0.63
N PRO A 14 13.58 15.46 1.02
CA PRO A 14 12.32 16.06 0.56
C PRO A 14 12.50 17.11 -0.56
N ASN A 15 13.67 17.18 -1.18
CA ASN A 15 14.12 18.35 -1.94
C ASN A 15 13.62 18.39 -3.41
N ASP A 16 12.88 17.39 -3.87
CA ASP A 16 12.35 17.38 -5.23
C ASP A 16 11.08 18.26 -5.35
N LYS A 17 10.93 18.92 -6.51
CA LYS A 17 9.79 19.77 -6.84
C LYS A 17 8.43 19.04 -6.77
N LEU A 18 8.43 17.73 -6.93
CA LEU A 18 7.23 16.89 -6.81
C LEU A 18 6.55 17.13 -5.45
N PHE A 19 7.31 17.16 -4.37
CA PHE A 19 6.75 17.34 -3.03
C PHE A 19 6.16 18.72 -2.82
N GLU A 20 6.78 19.77 -3.37
CA GLU A 20 6.24 21.13 -3.33
C GLU A 20 4.88 21.22 -4.05
N ILE A 21 4.80 20.63 -5.25
CA ILE A 21 3.57 20.62 -6.05
C ILE A 21 2.43 19.96 -5.27
N PHE A 22 2.66 18.78 -4.73
CA PHE A 22 1.62 18.03 -4.01
C PHE A 22 1.31 18.62 -2.64
N SER A 23 2.29 19.22 -1.93
CA SER A 23 2.04 19.97 -0.70
C SER A 23 1.10 21.14 -0.93
N ASN A 24 1.35 21.93 -1.96
CA ASN A 24 0.47 23.03 -2.34
C ASN A 24 -0.92 22.55 -2.75
N PHE A 25 -1.01 21.43 -3.47
CA PHE A 25 -2.28 20.82 -3.85
C PHE A 25 -3.07 20.35 -2.62
N CYS A 26 -2.44 19.61 -1.70
CA CYS A 26 -3.07 19.10 -0.48
C CYS A 26 -3.58 20.24 0.40
N LYS A 27 -2.74 21.27 0.61
CA LYS A 27 -3.11 22.46 1.38
C LYS A 27 -4.29 23.22 0.76
N LYS A 28 -4.24 23.45 -0.55
CA LYS A 28 -5.31 24.17 -1.28
C LYS A 28 -6.65 23.43 -1.20
N ASN A 29 -6.65 22.10 -1.27
CA ASN A 29 -7.85 21.29 -1.34
C ASN A 29 -8.25 20.70 0.02
N ASN A 30 -7.52 21.00 1.11
CA ASN A 30 -7.74 20.41 2.43
C ASN A 30 -7.79 18.88 2.36
N MET A 31 -6.78 18.27 1.72
CA MET A 31 -6.73 16.85 1.38
C MET A 31 -5.48 16.20 1.95
N VAL A 32 -5.58 14.95 2.37
CA VAL A 32 -4.44 14.10 2.72
C VAL A 32 -4.13 13.16 1.57
N MET A 33 -2.87 13.06 1.18
CA MET A 33 -2.46 12.27 0.02
C MET A 33 -1.20 11.44 0.30
N PRO A 34 -1.27 10.11 0.25
CA PRO A 34 -0.08 9.26 0.19
C PRO A 34 0.48 9.27 -1.23
N ILE A 35 1.80 9.45 -1.35
CA ILE A 35 2.52 9.46 -2.63
C ILE A 35 3.68 8.50 -2.54
N SER A 36 3.71 7.51 -3.45
CA SER A 36 4.87 6.63 -3.62
C SER A 36 5.78 7.13 -4.72
N PHE A 37 7.09 6.93 -4.56
CA PHE A 37 8.09 7.41 -5.48
C PHE A 37 9.37 6.57 -5.43
N PHE A 38 10.19 6.68 -6.46
CA PHE A 38 11.52 6.09 -6.54
C PHE A 38 12.50 6.99 -5.77
N GLU A 39 12.89 6.58 -4.55
CA GLU A 39 13.79 7.33 -3.70
C GLU A 39 15.24 7.03 -4.04
N LYS A 40 16.05 8.09 -4.16
CA LYS A 40 17.51 8.03 -4.07
C LYS A 40 17.95 8.60 -2.72
N LYS A 41 18.72 7.82 -1.96
CA LYS A 41 19.41 8.28 -0.77
C LYS A 41 20.87 7.88 -0.82
N GLU A 42 21.75 8.85 -1.05
CA GLU A 42 23.17 8.61 -1.28
C GLU A 42 23.39 7.62 -2.44
N ASN A 43 23.97 6.46 -2.17
CA ASN A 43 24.19 5.40 -3.15
C ASN A 43 23.13 4.28 -3.09
N ASN A 44 22.03 4.49 -2.38
CA ASN A 44 20.97 3.51 -2.21
C ASN A 44 19.67 4.00 -2.84
N PHE A 45 18.87 3.02 -3.26
CA PHE A 45 17.57 3.26 -3.89
C PHE A 45 16.48 2.49 -3.18
N TYR A 46 15.30 3.12 -3.04
CA TYR A 46 14.16 2.54 -2.35
C TYR A 46 12.86 2.83 -3.11
N ASN A 47 11.89 1.95 -2.94
CA ASN A 47 10.50 2.22 -3.25
C ASN A 47 9.89 2.83 -2.00
N SER A 48 9.59 4.13 -2.03
CA SER A 48 9.26 4.91 -0.83
C SER A 48 7.89 5.56 -0.94
N LEU A 49 7.30 5.86 0.21
CA LEU A 49 6.02 6.54 0.33
C LEU A 49 6.12 7.62 1.40
N VAL A 50 5.52 8.77 1.12
CA VAL A 50 5.29 9.85 2.07
C VAL A 50 3.79 10.18 2.09
N VAL A 51 3.29 10.57 3.26
CA VAL A 51 1.93 11.11 3.38
C VAL A 51 2.03 12.63 3.49
N ILE A 52 1.33 13.34 2.61
CA ILE A 52 1.20 14.79 2.66
C ILE A 52 -0.11 15.11 3.37
N ASN A 53 -0.03 15.88 4.45
CA ASN A 53 -1.18 16.22 5.26
C ASN A 53 -1.99 17.39 4.65
N ALA A 54 -3.17 17.65 5.18
CA ALA A 54 -4.11 18.66 4.69
C ALA A 54 -3.61 20.13 4.83
N ASP A 55 -2.58 20.37 5.62
CA ASP A 55 -1.85 21.64 5.73
C ASP A 55 -0.65 21.73 4.76
N GLY A 56 -0.37 20.64 4.03
CA GLY A 56 0.76 20.54 3.10
C GLY A 56 2.05 20.00 3.74
N GLU A 57 2.04 19.67 5.03
CA GLU A 57 3.21 19.11 5.69
C GLU A 57 3.48 17.66 5.24
N LEU A 58 4.76 17.35 5.03
CA LEU A 58 5.24 16.02 4.68
C LEU A 58 5.45 15.20 5.96
N SER A 59 4.98 13.95 5.94
CA SER A 59 5.26 12.99 7.00
C SER A 59 6.71 12.48 6.94
N GLU A 60 7.08 11.62 7.89
CA GLU A 60 8.23 10.74 7.73
C GLU A 60 8.04 9.78 6.55
N LEU A 61 9.15 9.23 6.04
CA LEU A 61 9.13 8.23 4.98
C LEU A 61 8.74 6.84 5.49
N TYR A 62 8.00 6.12 4.66
CA TYR A 62 7.95 4.66 4.65
C TYR A 62 8.73 4.15 3.44
N ARG A 63 9.63 3.20 3.65
CA ARG A 63 10.30 2.44 2.59
C ARG A 63 9.73 1.05 2.51
N LYS A 64 9.34 0.61 1.32
CA LYS A 64 8.74 -0.71 1.07
C LYS A 64 9.58 -1.81 1.70
N SER A 65 8.97 -2.57 2.61
CA SER A 65 9.68 -3.59 3.39
C SER A 65 9.91 -4.86 2.58
N HIS A 66 8.92 -5.31 1.83
CA HIS A 66 8.97 -6.55 1.06
C HIS A 66 9.16 -6.24 -0.42
N ILE A 67 10.32 -6.62 -0.96
CA ILE A 67 10.68 -6.37 -2.36
C ILE A 67 10.48 -7.66 -3.17
N PRO A 68 9.51 -7.70 -4.11
CA PRO A 68 9.28 -8.86 -4.95
C PRO A 68 10.38 -9.03 -6.01
N GLU A 69 10.47 -10.26 -6.50
CA GLU A 69 11.26 -10.62 -7.69
C GLU A 69 10.53 -11.69 -8.48
N GLY A 70 10.46 -11.53 -9.78
CA GLY A 70 9.85 -12.49 -10.68
C GLY A 70 9.78 -11.97 -12.11
N PRO A 71 9.45 -12.81 -13.10
CA PRO A 71 9.26 -12.36 -14.47
C PRO A 71 8.27 -11.21 -14.54
N GLY A 72 8.69 -10.07 -15.10
CA GLY A 72 7.89 -8.83 -15.15
C GLY A 72 7.94 -7.96 -13.89
N TYR A 73 8.45 -8.48 -12.78
CA TYR A 73 8.54 -7.78 -11.50
C TYR A 73 9.98 -7.78 -10.98
N ASN A 74 10.82 -6.89 -11.54
CA ASN A 74 12.27 -6.86 -11.27
C ASN A 74 12.65 -5.85 -10.18
N GLU A 75 11.89 -5.78 -9.10
CA GLU A 75 12.09 -4.73 -8.09
C GLU A 75 13.42 -4.88 -7.32
N LYS A 76 13.92 -6.10 -7.08
CA LYS A 76 15.20 -6.32 -6.38
C LYS A 76 16.42 -5.77 -7.11
N PHE A 77 16.33 -5.59 -8.44
CA PHE A 77 17.39 -4.93 -9.20
C PHE A 77 17.52 -3.45 -8.84
N TYR A 78 16.39 -2.80 -8.52
CA TYR A 78 16.35 -1.36 -8.28
C TYR A 78 16.38 -0.99 -6.81
N PHE A 79 15.72 -1.76 -5.95
CA PHE A 79 15.41 -1.35 -4.59
C PHE A 79 16.03 -2.25 -3.54
N LYS A 80 16.56 -1.60 -2.50
CA LYS A 80 16.85 -2.28 -1.23
C LYS A 80 15.54 -2.47 -0.44
N PRO A 81 15.45 -3.53 0.39
CA PRO A 81 14.42 -3.63 1.40
C PRO A 81 14.42 -2.41 2.32
N GLY A 82 13.23 -1.96 2.68
CA GLY A 82 13.04 -0.80 3.55
C GLY A 82 13.57 -1.02 4.97
N ASP A 83 14.08 0.04 5.55
CA ASP A 83 14.68 0.08 6.89
C ASP A 83 13.88 0.94 7.90
N THR A 84 12.67 1.39 7.50
CA THR A 84 11.84 2.30 8.30
C THR A 84 10.86 1.57 9.24
N GLY A 85 10.69 0.27 9.07
CA GLY A 85 9.61 -0.49 9.70
C GLY A 85 8.23 -0.09 9.15
N PHE A 86 7.18 -0.79 9.58
CA PHE A 86 5.81 -0.45 9.22
C PHE A 86 5.37 0.81 9.96
N LYS A 87 4.77 1.76 9.22
CA LYS A 87 4.43 3.07 9.75
C LYS A 87 2.93 3.35 9.74
N VAL A 88 2.51 4.17 10.69
CA VAL A 88 1.18 4.77 10.75
C VAL A 88 1.35 6.28 10.76
N PHE A 89 0.70 6.93 9.83
CA PHE A 89 0.79 8.37 9.62
C PHE A 89 -0.42 9.06 10.26
N LYS A 90 -0.15 9.91 11.24
CA LYS A 90 -1.19 10.74 11.86
C LYS A 90 -1.55 11.88 10.93
N THR A 91 -2.82 11.99 10.60
CA THR A 91 -3.32 13.02 9.70
C THR A 91 -4.52 13.77 10.30
N LYS A 92 -4.92 14.85 9.65
CA LYS A 92 -6.11 15.61 10.04
C LYS A 92 -7.40 14.76 10.07
N PHE A 93 -7.49 13.72 9.24
CA PHE A 93 -8.74 12.98 9.02
C PHE A 93 -8.72 11.54 9.59
N GLY A 94 -7.61 11.14 10.19
CA GLY A 94 -7.42 9.80 10.76
C GLY A 94 -6.00 9.30 10.58
N ASN A 95 -5.71 8.15 11.13
CA ASN A 95 -4.39 7.54 11.09
C ASN A 95 -4.31 6.55 9.93
N LEU A 96 -3.40 6.78 9.00
CA LEU A 96 -3.23 5.96 7.80
C LEU A 96 -2.12 4.94 8.00
N GLY A 97 -2.42 3.65 7.89
CA GLY A 97 -1.42 2.61 7.67
C GLY A 97 -1.20 2.45 6.17
N CYS A 98 0.04 2.62 5.71
CA CYS A 98 0.37 2.51 4.29
C CYS A 98 1.43 1.44 4.07
N GLY A 99 1.10 0.44 3.25
CA GLY A 99 2.06 -0.52 2.68
C GLY A 99 2.11 -0.35 1.17
N ILE A 100 3.18 -0.82 0.52
CA ILE A 100 3.34 -0.68 -0.94
C ILE A 100 3.27 -2.05 -1.60
N CYS A 101 2.28 -2.26 -2.46
CA CYS A 101 2.13 -3.40 -3.36
C CYS A 101 2.41 -4.75 -2.66
N TRP A 102 3.62 -5.34 -2.80
CA TRP A 102 3.97 -6.63 -2.23
C TRP A 102 3.78 -6.74 -0.71
N ASP A 103 3.88 -5.63 0.03
CA ASP A 103 3.59 -5.58 1.48
C ASP A 103 2.17 -6.08 1.82
N GLN A 104 1.24 -5.93 0.89
CA GLN A 104 -0.17 -6.31 1.07
C GLN A 104 -0.38 -7.83 1.23
N TRP A 105 0.58 -8.66 0.82
CA TRP A 105 0.47 -10.11 0.94
C TRP A 105 0.77 -10.61 2.36
N PHE A 106 1.38 -9.78 3.21
CA PHE A 106 1.86 -10.15 4.53
C PHE A 106 0.88 -9.73 5.63
N PRO A 107 0.21 -10.68 6.31
CA PRO A 107 -0.68 -10.38 7.43
C PRO A 107 0.01 -9.60 8.56
N GLU A 108 1.30 -9.81 8.74
CA GLU A 108 2.14 -9.13 9.72
C GLU A 108 2.21 -7.62 9.47
N CYS A 109 2.28 -7.21 8.20
CA CYS A 109 2.26 -5.80 7.81
C CYS A 109 0.93 -5.13 8.23
N ALA A 110 -0.20 -5.71 7.83
CA ALA A 110 -1.52 -5.19 8.17
C ALA A 110 -1.77 -5.17 9.68
N ARG A 111 -1.38 -6.26 10.39
CA ARG A 111 -1.55 -6.37 11.83
C ARG A 111 -0.67 -5.38 12.58
N SER A 112 0.59 -5.21 12.20
CA SER A 112 1.50 -4.27 12.84
C SER A 112 1.01 -2.83 12.72
N MET A 113 0.58 -2.40 11.53
CA MET A 113 0.03 -1.06 11.34
C MET A 113 -1.26 -0.86 12.16
N THR A 114 -2.14 -1.87 12.22
CA THR A 114 -3.37 -1.75 13.02
C THR A 114 -3.07 -1.68 14.52
N LEU A 115 -2.12 -2.45 15.02
CA LEU A 115 -1.68 -2.38 16.41
C LEU A 115 -0.98 -1.05 16.75
N SER A 116 -0.37 -0.41 15.74
CA SER A 116 0.21 0.94 15.87
C SER A 116 -0.83 2.06 15.75
N GLY A 117 -2.12 1.71 15.66
CA GLY A 117 -3.23 2.65 15.72
C GLY A 117 -3.75 3.16 14.38
N ALA A 118 -3.54 2.43 13.29
CA ALA A 118 -4.16 2.77 12.01
C ALA A 118 -5.70 2.70 12.09
N ASP A 119 -6.37 3.68 11.47
CA ASP A 119 -7.82 3.73 11.28
C ASP A 119 -8.24 3.15 9.92
N ILE A 120 -7.33 3.14 8.96
CA ILE A 120 -7.51 2.63 7.60
C ILE A 120 -6.18 2.14 7.04
N LEU A 121 -6.21 1.10 6.18
CA LEU A 121 -5.03 0.61 5.48
C LEU A 121 -5.11 0.96 4.00
N LEU A 122 -4.02 1.48 3.45
CA LEU A 122 -3.89 1.89 2.06
C LEU A 122 -2.74 1.13 1.39
N TYR A 123 -3.00 0.61 0.18
CA TYR A 123 -2.02 -0.14 -0.61
C TYR A 123 -2.00 0.34 -2.07
N PRO A 124 -1.11 1.31 -2.41
CA PRO A 124 -0.81 1.59 -3.81
C PRO A 124 -0.15 0.36 -4.44
N THR A 125 -0.65 -0.08 -5.60
CA THR A 125 -0.38 -1.41 -6.14
C THR A 125 -0.19 -1.37 -7.65
N ALA A 126 0.69 -2.24 -8.16
CA ALA A 126 0.82 -2.59 -9.57
C ALA A 126 0.93 -4.12 -9.67
N ILE A 127 -0.23 -4.80 -9.65
CA ILE A 127 -0.34 -6.27 -9.73
C ILE A 127 -1.16 -6.65 -10.96
N GLY A 128 -0.74 -7.71 -11.64
CA GLY A 128 -1.36 -8.16 -12.87
C GLY A 128 -1.07 -9.62 -13.16
N SER A 129 -1.10 -9.96 -14.46
CA SER A 129 -0.86 -11.32 -14.93
C SER A 129 0.54 -11.81 -14.57
N GLU A 130 0.66 -13.13 -14.51
CA GLU A 130 1.92 -13.81 -14.23
C GLU A 130 2.53 -14.26 -15.58
N PRO A 131 3.62 -13.62 -16.07
CA PRO A 131 4.19 -13.95 -17.39
C PRO A 131 4.65 -15.40 -17.53
N GLN A 132 5.02 -16.05 -16.42
CA GLN A 132 5.46 -17.45 -16.39
C GLN A 132 4.30 -18.45 -16.39
N ASP A 133 3.07 -18.02 -16.10
CA ASP A 133 1.87 -18.86 -16.06
C ASP A 133 0.64 -18.10 -16.60
N PRO A 134 0.45 -18.12 -17.94
CA PRO A 134 -0.67 -17.40 -18.56
C PRO A 134 -2.07 -17.87 -18.15
N LEU A 135 -2.18 -19.04 -17.50
CA LEU A 135 -3.46 -19.59 -17.04
C LEU A 135 -3.81 -19.14 -15.61
N LEU A 136 -2.84 -18.59 -14.89
CA LEU A 136 -3.05 -18.11 -13.53
C LEU A 136 -3.70 -16.72 -13.55
N ASP A 137 -4.93 -16.63 -13.02
CA ASP A 137 -5.56 -15.35 -12.63
C ASP A 137 -5.50 -15.25 -11.09
N SER A 138 -4.57 -14.47 -10.57
CA SER A 138 -4.40 -14.26 -9.13
C SER A 138 -5.26 -13.13 -8.56
N LYS A 139 -6.13 -12.51 -9.35
CA LYS A 139 -6.96 -11.36 -8.92
C LYS A 139 -7.81 -11.69 -7.70
N ASP A 140 -8.56 -12.80 -7.73
CA ASP A 140 -9.45 -13.16 -6.62
C ASP A 140 -8.66 -13.57 -5.37
N HIS A 141 -7.52 -14.24 -5.54
CA HIS A 141 -6.60 -14.53 -4.44
C HIS A 141 -6.11 -13.23 -3.77
N TRP A 142 -5.64 -12.26 -4.56
CA TRP A 142 -5.22 -10.95 -4.08
C TRP A 142 -6.33 -10.25 -3.29
N GLN A 143 -7.54 -10.14 -3.85
CA GLN A 143 -8.66 -9.51 -3.16
C GLN A 143 -9.06 -10.25 -1.87
N ASN A 144 -9.00 -11.59 -1.86
CA ASN A 144 -9.31 -12.37 -0.67
C ASN A 144 -8.31 -12.13 0.46
N VAL A 145 -7.02 -12.01 0.16
CA VAL A 145 -6.01 -11.63 1.16
C VAL A 145 -6.34 -10.25 1.77
N MET A 146 -6.65 -9.26 0.94
CA MET A 146 -6.98 -7.90 1.38
C MET A 146 -8.28 -7.86 2.21
N LYS A 147 -9.31 -8.59 1.80
CA LYS A 147 -10.56 -8.79 2.57
C LYS A 147 -10.28 -9.44 3.91
N GLY A 148 -9.37 -10.42 3.94
CA GLY A 148 -8.90 -11.06 5.17
C GLY A 148 -8.25 -10.07 6.12
N HIS A 149 -7.40 -9.16 5.62
CA HIS A 149 -6.81 -8.10 6.43
C HIS A 149 -7.86 -7.15 7.00
N ALA A 150 -8.83 -6.74 6.18
CA ALA A 150 -9.92 -5.88 6.63
C ALA A 150 -10.73 -6.53 7.76
N ALA A 151 -11.18 -7.78 7.56
CA ALA A 151 -11.99 -8.52 8.51
C ALA A 151 -11.22 -8.86 9.81
N ALA A 152 -10.00 -9.40 9.68
CA ALA A 152 -9.20 -9.83 10.83
C ALA A 152 -8.69 -8.66 11.69
N ASN A 153 -8.54 -7.48 11.13
CA ASN A 153 -8.12 -6.26 11.83
C ASN A 153 -9.28 -5.32 12.13
N GLN A 154 -10.49 -5.63 11.63
CA GLN A 154 -11.69 -4.79 11.77
C GLN A 154 -11.41 -3.34 11.37
N ILE A 155 -10.85 -3.16 10.18
CA ILE A 155 -10.35 -1.89 9.65
C ILE A 155 -10.67 -1.82 8.14
N PRO A 156 -11.07 -0.66 7.59
CA PRO A 156 -11.21 -0.51 6.15
C PRO A 156 -9.88 -0.70 5.44
N VAL A 157 -9.93 -1.30 4.24
CA VAL A 157 -8.77 -1.48 3.36
C VAL A 157 -9.07 -0.90 1.99
N ILE A 158 -8.15 -0.10 1.48
CA ILE A 158 -8.22 0.46 0.12
C ILE A 158 -6.99 -0.01 -0.65
N ALA A 159 -7.22 -0.63 -1.79
CA ALA A 159 -6.17 -0.99 -2.72
C ALA A 159 -6.42 -0.28 -4.06
N SER A 160 -5.49 0.57 -4.47
CA SER A 160 -5.48 1.20 -5.79
C SER A 160 -4.50 0.48 -6.68
N ASN A 161 -5.00 -0.11 -7.78
CA ASN A 161 -4.19 -0.90 -8.68
C ASN A 161 -4.12 -0.27 -10.07
N ARG A 162 -3.03 -0.55 -10.75
CA ARG A 162 -2.77 -0.14 -12.12
C ARG A 162 -3.64 -0.90 -13.11
N ILE A 163 -3.88 -0.30 -14.27
CA ILE A 163 -4.53 -0.88 -15.45
C ILE A 163 -3.56 -0.90 -16.64
N GLY A 164 -3.96 -1.56 -17.72
CA GLY A 164 -3.23 -1.60 -18.98
C GLY A 164 -2.22 -2.73 -19.08
N THR A 165 -1.49 -2.77 -20.19
CA THR A 165 -0.50 -3.82 -20.50
C THR A 165 0.84 -3.18 -20.80
N GLU A 166 1.89 -3.69 -20.19
CA GLU A 166 3.27 -3.36 -20.52
C GLU A 166 3.99 -4.54 -21.15
N LYS A 167 4.76 -4.25 -22.19
CA LYS A 167 5.58 -5.25 -22.89
C LYS A 167 7.02 -4.83 -22.93
N GLU A 168 7.90 -5.78 -22.64
CA GLU A 168 9.32 -5.61 -22.83
C GLU A 168 9.95 -6.93 -23.28
N GLY A 169 10.48 -6.94 -24.51
CA GLY A 169 10.95 -8.15 -25.16
C GLY A 169 9.83 -9.20 -25.27
N SER A 170 10.08 -10.37 -24.68
CA SER A 170 9.09 -11.47 -24.63
C SER A 170 8.20 -11.42 -23.40
N VAL A 171 8.46 -10.53 -22.44
CA VAL A 171 7.68 -10.40 -21.21
C VAL A 171 6.54 -9.43 -21.41
N SER A 172 5.33 -9.82 -21.00
CA SER A 172 4.13 -8.97 -21.02
C SER A 172 3.38 -9.11 -19.70
N VAL A 173 3.09 -8.00 -19.07
CA VAL A 173 2.26 -7.92 -17.85
C VAL A 173 1.01 -7.12 -18.16
N THR A 174 -0.17 -7.71 -17.94
CA THR A 174 -1.45 -7.00 -17.97
C THR A 174 -1.94 -6.82 -16.55
N PHE A 175 -2.02 -5.58 -16.09
CA PHE A 175 -2.47 -5.24 -14.75
C PHE A 175 -3.98 -5.45 -14.61
N TYR A 176 -4.41 -5.93 -13.44
CA TYR A 176 -5.82 -6.32 -13.23
C TYR A 176 -6.78 -5.13 -13.12
N GLY A 177 -6.29 -3.92 -12.88
CA GLY A 177 -7.19 -2.86 -12.43
C GLY A 177 -7.89 -3.28 -11.15
N SER A 178 -9.21 -3.34 -11.19
CA SER A 178 -10.04 -3.84 -10.07
C SER A 178 -9.69 -3.19 -8.74
N SER A 179 -9.31 -1.91 -8.72
CA SER A 179 -9.12 -1.12 -7.50
C SER A 179 -10.38 -1.19 -6.65
N PHE A 180 -10.24 -1.32 -5.34
CA PHE A 180 -11.41 -1.52 -4.49
C PHE A 180 -11.28 -0.89 -3.11
N ILE A 181 -12.44 -0.73 -2.47
CA ILE A 181 -12.61 -0.31 -1.09
C ILE A 181 -13.33 -1.43 -0.33
N ALA A 182 -12.67 -2.02 0.67
CA ALA A 182 -13.28 -2.97 1.58
C ALA A 182 -13.59 -2.32 2.93
N ASN A 183 -14.74 -2.66 3.52
CA ASN A 183 -15.10 -2.20 4.85
C ASN A 183 -14.41 -3.03 5.96
N HIS A 184 -14.60 -2.62 7.20
CA HIS A 184 -14.01 -3.27 8.38
C HIS A 184 -14.51 -4.70 8.66
N LEU A 185 -15.47 -5.21 7.90
CA LEU A 185 -15.95 -6.60 7.95
C LEU A 185 -15.38 -7.45 6.81
N GLY A 186 -14.57 -6.85 5.91
CA GLY A 186 -13.99 -7.51 4.76
C GLY A 186 -14.91 -7.59 3.53
N ASN A 187 -16.05 -6.89 3.54
CA ASN A 187 -16.89 -6.80 2.37
C ASN A 187 -16.38 -5.72 1.42
N ILE A 188 -16.32 -6.02 0.12
CA ILE A 188 -16.04 -5.01 -0.90
C ILE A 188 -17.27 -4.12 -1.03
N GLU A 189 -17.09 -2.83 -0.74
CA GLU A 189 -18.12 -1.80 -0.85
C GLU A 189 -18.19 -1.23 -2.26
N ILE A 190 -17.02 -1.07 -2.89
CA ILE A 190 -16.88 -0.54 -4.25
C ILE A 190 -15.70 -1.24 -4.89
N GLU A 191 -15.86 -1.66 -6.14
CA GLU A 191 -14.79 -2.17 -7.01
C GLU A 191 -14.85 -1.43 -8.34
N MET A 192 -13.66 -1.08 -8.84
CA MET A 192 -13.53 -0.48 -10.18
C MET A 192 -13.37 -1.55 -11.23
N ASP A 193 -13.59 -1.15 -12.47
CA ASP A 193 -13.38 -1.94 -13.66
C ASP A 193 -11.89 -2.33 -13.86
N LYS A 194 -11.65 -3.34 -14.71
CA LYS A 194 -10.30 -3.82 -15.08
C LYS A 194 -9.61 -2.93 -16.12
N LYS A 195 -10.32 -2.04 -16.81
CA LYS A 195 -9.86 -1.34 -18.00
C LYS A 195 -9.89 0.18 -17.90
N ASP A 196 -10.85 0.72 -17.18
CA ASP A 196 -11.10 2.15 -17.19
C ASP A 196 -10.36 2.86 -16.08
N GLU A 197 -9.76 4.01 -16.44
CA GLU A 197 -9.24 4.96 -15.46
C GLU A 197 -10.38 5.66 -14.73
N GLY A 198 -10.20 5.93 -13.44
CA GLY A 198 -11.22 6.65 -12.70
C GLY A 198 -10.90 6.75 -11.21
N PHE A 199 -11.88 7.20 -10.48
CA PHE A 199 -11.82 7.25 -9.01
C PHE A 199 -13.14 6.79 -8.41
N VAL A 200 -13.05 6.25 -7.19
CA VAL A 200 -14.20 5.91 -6.36
C VAL A 200 -13.99 6.51 -4.97
N SER A 201 -15.08 6.79 -4.27
CA SER A 201 -15.02 7.33 -2.92
C SER A 201 -16.02 6.65 -1.99
N LYS A 202 -15.66 6.55 -0.72
CA LYS A 202 -16.52 6.01 0.34
C LYS A 202 -16.27 6.77 1.62
N ASN A 203 -17.32 7.08 2.35
CA ASN A 203 -17.25 7.64 3.68
C ASN A 203 -17.17 6.52 4.72
N PHE A 204 -16.28 6.67 5.71
CA PHE A 204 -16.17 5.81 6.87
C PHE A 204 -16.34 6.61 8.15
N ASN A 205 -17.13 6.09 9.09
CA ASN A 205 -17.22 6.62 10.44
C ASN A 205 -16.24 5.84 11.35
N PHE A 206 -15.05 6.37 11.55
CA PHE A 206 -14.03 5.70 12.36
C PHE A 206 -14.43 5.53 13.82
N SER A 207 -15.29 6.41 14.37
CA SER A 207 -15.81 6.24 15.73
C SER A 207 -16.70 5.00 15.86
N GLU A 208 -17.55 4.74 14.89
CA GLU A 208 -18.38 3.52 14.86
C GLU A 208 -17.54 2.26 14.68
N ILE A 209 -16.57 2.29 13.78
CA ILE A 209 -15.64 1.18 13.57
C ILE A 209 -14.85 0.88 14.85
N THR A 210 -14.39 1.91 15.56
CA THR A 210 -13.68 1.76 16.83
C THR A 210 -14.57 1.14 17.90
N LYS A 211 -15.83 1.60 18.03
CA LYS A 211 -16.80 1.00 18.96
C LYS A 211 -17.07 -0.46 18.63
N TYR A 212 -17.23 -0.81 17.35
CA TYR A 212 -17.40 -2.18 16.90
C TYR A 212 -16.20 -3.04 17.30
N ARG A 213 -14.96 -2.59 17.01
CA ARG A 213 -13.73 -3.29 17.37
C ARG A 213 -13.59 -3.51 18.87
N GLN A 214 -13.94 -2.51 19.68
CA GLN A 214 -13.94 -2.60 21.14
C GLN A 214 -14.97 -3.61 21.67
N SER A 215 -16.18 -3.61 21.11
CA SER A 215 -17.25 -4.52 21.52
C SER A 215 -16.91 -5.99 21.19
N TRP A 216 -16.27 -6.23 20.06
CA TRP A 216 -15.89 -7.57 19.61
C TRP A 216 -14.72 -8.16 20.41
N GLY A 217 -13.79 -7.34 20.88
CA GLY A 217 -12.73 -7.73 21.81
C GLY A 217 -11.50 -8.43 21.21
N ASN A 218 -11.41 -8.65 19.90
CA ASN A 218 -10.32 -9.39 19.25
C ASN A 218 -8.92 -8.90 19.64
N PHE A 219 -8.73 -7.60 19.81
CA PHE A 219 -7.45 -7.02 20.18
C PHE A 219 -7.11 -7.19 21.65
N ARG A 220 -8.12 -7.19 22.54
CA ARG A 220 -7.97 -7.46 23.96
C ARG A 220 -7.58 -8.91 24.21
N ASP A 221 -8.15 -9.84 23.45
CA ASP A 221 -8.03 -11.27 23.65
C ASP A 221 -6.80 -11.87 22.94
N ARG A 222 -5.92 -11.03 22.36
CA ARG A 222 -4.69 -11.45 21.75
C ARG A 222 -3.75 -12.13 22.75
N ARG A 223 -3.02 -13.13 22.29
CA ARG A 223 -2.03 -13.90 23.06
C ARG A 223 -0.62 -13.76 22.47
N PRO A 224 0.05 -12.57 22.61
CA PRO A 224 1.38 -12.34 22.05
C PRO A 224 2.43 -13.34 22.53
N ASP A 225 2.24 -13.89 23.73
CA ASP A 225 3.07 -14.95 24.32
C ASP A 225 3.13 -16.23 23.46
N LEU A 226 2.10 -16.48 22.63
CA LEU A 226 2.00 -17.64 21.74
C LEU A 226 2.52 -17.36 20.31
N TYR A 227 2.83 -16.10 19.96
CA TYR A 227 3.12 -15.68 18.59
C TYR A 227 4.61 -15.66 18.23
N LYS A 228 5.48 -16.15 19.09
CA LYS A 228 6.94 -16.14 18.86
C LYS A 228 7.34 -16.78 17.53
N LYS A 229 6.69 -17.87 17.14
CA LYS A 229 6.93 -18.59 15.89
C LYS A 229 6.75 -17.72 14.62
N ILE A 230 5.99 -16.63 14.68
CA ILE A 230 5.82 -15.70 13.56
C ILE A 230 7.12 -14.86 13.35
N CYS A 231 7.93 -14.71 14.37
CA CYS A 231 9.17 -13.93 14.34
C CYS A 231 10.43 -14.81 14.26
N ASP A 232 10.29 -16.13 14.36
CA ASP A 232 11.40 -17.09 14.30
C ASP A 232 11.58 -17.61 12.86
N PHE A 233 12.83 -17.72 12.40
CA PHE A 233 13.21 -18.36 11.14
C PHE A 233 13.57 -19.83 11.36
#